data_25a57857f430eaa4d9de4b78bc664084
#
_entry.id   25a57857f430eaa4d9de4b78bc664084
#
_cell.length_a   1.000
_cell.length_b   1.000
_cell.length_c   1.000
_cell.angle_alpha   90.00
_cell.angle_beta   90.00
_cell.angle_gamma   90.00
#
_symmetry.space_group_name_H-M   'P 1'
#
loop_
_entity.id
_entity.type
_entity.pdbx_description
1 polymer ?
#
loop_
_entity_poly.entity_id
_entity_poly.type
_entity_poly.pdbx_seq_one_letter_code
_entity_poly.pdbx_strand_id
1 'polypeptide(L)'
;MMTPPILRDFPDEFDPARLLIRSPMPGDGEEKRRAVSESLESLKPWLSWAQEEPTPEEAEVEVRQTRIRFLERTDLQMLLFDRESAELLGGSGLHRIQWEIPKFEIGYWCRKRFEGGGYITEAVRSIAEFAARYLEARRLEIHCDSRNLRSVRVAEGAGFELEARLRDAHATPDGSVGDLLIHASFPA
;
A
#
# COMPACT_ATOMS: atom_id res chain seq x y z
N MET A 1 8.34 -0.49 -29.05
CA MET A 1 9.34 -0.85 -28.01
C MET A 1 8.88 -0.16 -26.72
N MET A 2 8.74 -0.90 -25.64
CA MET A 2 8.26 -0.32 -24.38
C MET A 2 9.34 0.59 -23.76
N THR A 3 8.93 1.75 -23.24
CA THR A 3 9.85 2.63 -22.50
C THR A 3 10.34 1.89 -21.25
N PRO A 4 11.67 1.82 -21.00
CA PRO A 4 12.17 1.24 -19.77
C PRO A 4 11.52 1.89 -18.54
N PRO A 5 11.10 1.11 -17.52
CA PRO A 5 10.37 1.64 -16.36
C PRO A 5 11.06 2.81 -15.67
N ILE A 6 12.38 2.77 -15.55
CA ILE A 6 13.18 3.82 -14.91
C ILE A 6 13.11 5.19 -15.60
N LEU A 7 12.70 5.22 -16.88
CA LEU A 7 12.54 6.45 -17.67
C LEU A 7 11.11 7.00 -17.63
N ARG A 8 10.21 6.37 -16.85
CA ARG A 8 8.85 6.88 -16.69
C ARG A 8 8.84 8.03 -15.69
N ASP A 9 8.40 9.18 -16.16
CA ASP A 9 8.24 10.37 -15.33
C ASP A 9 6.83 10.44 -14.75
N PHE A 10 6.76 10.52 -13.43
CA PHE A 10 5.55 10.78 -12.66
C PHE A 10 5.92 11.43 -11.32
N PRO A 11 5.00 12.17 -10.69
CA PRO A 11 5.30 12.86 -9.44
C PRO A 11 5.62 11.88 -8.31
N ASP A 12 6.59 12.25 -7.47
CA ASP A 12 6.96 11.50 -6.26
C ASP A 12 5.97 11.73 -5.11
N GLU A 13 5.10 12.74 -5.25
CA GLU A 13 4.10 13.12 -4.28
C GLU A 13 2.85 13.69 -4.96
N PHE A 14 1.71 13.56 -4.34
CA PHE A 14 0.45 14.18 -4.72
C PHE A 14 -0.47 14.33 -3.49
N ASP A 15 -1.39 15.28 -3.54
CA ASP A 15 -2.18 15.71 -2.39
C ASP A 15 -3.70 15.66 -2.67
N PRO A 16 -4.32 14.46 -2.67
CA PRO A 16 -5.77 14.36 -2.79
C PRO A 16 -6.44 14.75 -1.47
N ALA A 17 -7.44 15.62 -1.57
CA ALA A 17 -8.32 16.04 -0.47
C ALA A 17 -7.62 16.21 0.91
N ARG A 18 -7.75 15.21 1.81
CA ARG A 18 -7.20 15.27 3.18
C ARG A 18 -5.78 14.73 3.31
N LEU A 19 -5.22 14.17 2.25
CA LEU A 19 -3.98 13.41 2.30
C LEU A 19 -2.84 14.14 1.57
N LEU A 20 -1.64 13.94 2.07
CA LEU A 20 -0.41 14.02 1.29
C LEU A 20 0.10 12.58 1.12
N ILE A 21 0.21 12.13 -0.12
CA ILE A 21 0.71 10.80 -0.49
C ILE A 21 2.05 11.00 -1.19
N ARG A 22 3.11 10.43 -0.66
CA ARG A 22 4.44 10.58 -1.24
C ARG A 22 5.33 9.36 -1.05
N SER A 23 6.35 9.25 -1.89
CA SER A 23 7.38 8.23 -1.65
C SER A 23 8.12 8.47 -0.32
N PRO A 24 8.62 7.42 0.34
CA PRO A 24 9.43 7.58 1.54
C PRO A 24 10.68 8.41 1.29
N MET A 25 11.09 9.19 2.29
CA MET A 25 12.28 10.03 2.25
C MET A 25 13.21 9.70 3.43
N PRO A 26 14.52 9.85 3.28
CA PRO A 26 15.44 9.75 4.40
C PRO A 26 14.99 10.65 5.57
N GLY A 27 14.90 10.07 6.77
CA GLY A 27 14.40 10.71 7.98
C GLY A 27 12.96 10.33 8.36
N ASP A 28 12.20 9.67 7.49
CA ASP A 28 10.84 9.19 7.81
C ASP A 28 10.85 7.99 8.76
N GLY A 29 12.01 7.35 8.98
CA GLY A 29 12.13 6.08 9.70
C GLY A 29 11.55 6.14 11.10
N GLU A 30 11.84 7.17 11.89
CA GLU A 30 11.36 7.28 13.26
C GLU A 30 9.83 7.45 13.35
N GLU A 31 9.23 8.27 12.47
CA GLU A 31 7.78 8.44 12.48
C GLU A 31 7.08 7.16 12.00
N LYS A 32 7.64 6.48 10.99
CA LYS A 32 7.15 5.17 10.54
C LYS A 32 7.24 4.14 11.66
N ARG A 33 8.39 4.08 12.38
CA ARG A 33 8.57 3.19 13.53
C ARG A 33 7.47 3.40 14.58
N ARG A 34 7.24 4.65 15.01
CA ARG A 34 6.19 4.98 15.97
C ARG A 34 4.81 4.54 15.51
N ALA A 35 4.49 4.82 14.24
CA ALA A 35 3.20 4.43 13.67
C ALA A 35 3.02 2.90 13.62
N VAL A 36 4.08 2.15 13.29
CA VAL A 36 4.07 0.68 13.30
C VAL A 36 3.94 0.14 14.72
N SER A 37 4.74 0.64 15.66
CA SER A 37 4.71 0.21 17.08
C SER A 37 3.32 0.42 17.70
N GLU A 38 2.70 1.58 17.48
CA GLU A 38 1.34 1.89 17.92
C GLU A 38 0.29 0.91 17.34
N SER A 39 0.56 0.36 16.17
CA SER A 39 -0.39 -0.43 15.38
C SER A 39 -0.10 -1.92 15.40
N LEU A 40 0.97 -2.34 16.04
CA LEU A 40 1.55 -3.68 15.90
C LEU A 40 0.52 -4.80 16.12
N GLU A 41 -0.27 -4.72 17.18
CA GLU A 41 -1.30 -5.71 17.50
C GLU A 41 -2.43 -5.81 16.44
N SER A 42 -2.71 -4.73 15.72
CA SER A 42 -3.70 -4.73 14.65
C SER A 42 -3.12 -5.17 13.29
N LEU A 43 -1.81 -5.07 13.12
CA LEU A 43 -1.09 -5.44 11.90
C LEU A 43 -0.60 -6.89 11.89
N LYS A 44 -0.14 -7.39 13.03
CA LYS A 44 0.40 -8.75 13.20
C LYS A 44 -0.41 -9.87 12.55
N PRO A 45 -1.74 -9.90 12.67
CA PRO A 45 -2.52 -10.99 12.10
C PRO A 45 -2.49 -11.04 10.56
N TRP A 46 -2.13 -9.93 9.91
CA TRP A 46 -2.30 -9.77 8.47
C TRP A 46 -1.01 -9.53 7.69
N LEU A 47 0.01 -8.99 8.36
CA LEU A 47 1.24 -8.51 7.70
C LEU A 47 2.47 -9.21 8.27
N SER A 48 3.10 -10.03 7.44
CA SER A 48 4.28 -10.82 7.83
C SER A 48 5.49 -9.96 8.25
N TRP A 49 5.58 -8.73 7.75
CA TRP A 49 6.64 -7.79 8.10
C TRP A 49 6.40 -7.06 9.43
N ALA A 50 5.18 -7.08 9.98
CA ALA A 50 4.79 -6.38 11.21
C ALA A 50 4.69 -7.34 12.40
N GLN A 51 5.71 -8.18 12.62
CA GLN A 51 5.70 -9.17 13.72
C GLN A 51 6.35 -8.65 14.99
N GLU A 52 7.32 -7.76 14.85
CA GLU A 52 8.07 -7.16 15.96
C GLU A 52 8.20 -5.66 15.76
N GLU A 53 8.44 -4.94 16.83
CA GLU A 53 8.75 -3.52 16.76
C GLU A 53 10.14 -3.32 16.15
N PRO A 54 10.26 -2.57 15.04
CA PRO A 54 11.57 -2.31 14.45
C PRO A 54 12.40 -1.37 15.33
N THR A 55 13.70 -1.53 15.33
CA THR A 55 14.62 -0.53 15.89
C THR A 55 14.61 0.75 15.03
N PRO A 56 15.03 1.90 15.59
CA PRO A 56 15.14 3.14 14.81
C PRO A 56 16.02 2.99 13.56
N GLU A 57 17.11 2.24 13.67
CA GLU A 57 18.02 2.00 12.55
C GLU A 57 17.38 1.13 11.46
N GLU A 58 16.71 0.04 11.83
CA GLU A 58 16.00 -0.84 10.88
C GLU A 58 14.91 -0.07 10.14
N ALA A 59 14.15 0.77 10.84
CA ALA A 59 13.10 1.58 10.23
C ALA A 59 13.66 2.59 9.21
N GLU A 60 14.79 3.23 9.52
CA GLU A 60 15.43 4.17 8.60
C GLU A 60 16.08 3.46 7.41
N VAL A 61 16.71 2.30 7.63
CA VAL A 61 17.26 1.46 6.55
C VAL A 61 16.14 1.04 5.59
N GLU A 62 15.01 0.57 6.12
CA GLU A 62 13.87 0.15 5.30
C GLU A 62 13.29 1.32 4.50
N VAL A 63 13.14 2.50 5.08
CA VAL A 63 12.70 3.72 4.39
C VAL A 63 13.61 4.04 3.20
N ARG A 64 14.93 4.04 3.40
CA ARG A 64 15.90 4.31 2.33
C ARG A 64 15.88 3.25 1.23
N GLN A 65 15.81 1.97 1.59
CA GLN A 65 15.69 0.88 0.63
C GLN A 65 14.40 0.99 -0.19
N THR A 66 13.30 1.36 0.46
CA THR A 66 12.02 1.58 -0.21
C THR A 66 12.11 2.77 -1.18
N ARG A 67 12.79 3.85 -0.81
CA ARG A 67 13.05 4.97 -1.72
C ARG A 67 13.86 4.53 -2.95
N ILE A 68 14.84 3.68 -2.77
CA ILE A 68 15.63 3.14 -3.90
C ILE A 68 14.71 2.36 -4.84
N ARG A 69 13.91 1.42 -4.34
CA ARG A 69 12.96 0.65 -5.15
C ARG A 69 11.96 1.55 -5.89
N PHE A 70 11.50 2.62 -5.23
CA PHE A 70 10.62 3.61 -5.87
C PHE A 70 11.30 4.29 -7.06
N LEU A 71 12.55 4.73 -6.91
CA LEU A 71 13.34 5.35 -7.98
C LEU A 71 13.66 4.36 -9.12
N GLU A 72 13.92 3.10 -8.80
CA GLU A 72 14.14 2.02 -9.77
C GLU A 72 12.85 1.57 -10.48
N ARG A 73 11.66 2.02 -10.01
CA ARG A 73 10.35 1.61 -10.52
C ARG A 73 10.06 0.10 -10.36
N THR A 74 10.68 -0.52 -9.35
CA THR A 74 10.50 -1.93 -9.02
C THR A 74 9.41 -2.16 -7.98
N ASP A 75 9.17 -1.15 -7.13
CA ASP A 75 8.10 -1.11 -6.13
C ASP A 75 7.79 0.36 -5.80
N LEU A 76 6.54 0.76 -5.87
CA LEU A 76 6.12 2.15 -5.67
C LEU A 76 5.40 2.31 -4.33
N GLN A 77 6.06 1.94 -3.24
CA GLN A 77 5.53 2.16 -1.90
C GLN A 77 5.49 3.66 -1.57
N MET A 78 4.42 4.08 -0.91
CA MET A 78 4.14 5.46 -0.52
C MET A 78 3.74 5.54 0.94
N LEU A 79 4.04 6.66 1.57
CA LEU A 79 3.57 7.03 2.90
C LEU A 79 2.39 7.97 2.79
N LEU A 80 1.45 7.82 3.70
CA LEU A 80 0.20 8.56 3.76
C LEU A 80 0.25 9.49 4.96
N PHE A 81 0.17 10.79 4.72
CA PHE A 81 0.14 11.81 5.78
C PHE A 81 -1.20 12.53 5.78
N ASP A 82 -1.66 12.90 6.95
CA ASP A 82 -2.74 13.87 7.09
C ASP A 82 -2.24 15.25 6.65
N ARG A 83 -2.96 15.88 5.76
CA ARG A 83 -2.54 17.14 5.14
C ARG A 83 -2.52 18.31 6.10
N GLU A 84 -3.38 18.29 7.11
CA GLU A 84 -3.51 19.37 8.09
C GLU A 84 -2.49 19.24 9.24
N SER A 85 -2.41 18.04 9.82
CA SER A 85 -1.54 17.79 10.98
C SER A 85 -0.13 17.33 10.61
N ALA A 86 0.10 16.94 9.36
CA ALA A 86 1.33 16.28 8.87
C ALA A 86 1.66 14.95 9.59
N GLU A 87 0.71 14.35 10.30
CA GLU A 87 0.90 13.06 10.96
C GLU A 87 0.85 11.90 9.97
N LEU A 88 1.71 10.90 10.18
CA LEU A 88 1.69 9.67 9.39
C LEU A 88 0.45 8.83 9.76
N LEU A 89 -0.39 8.59 8.74
CA LEU A 89 -1.64 7.82 8.83
C LEU A 89 -1.43 6.33 8.53
N GLY A 90 -0.40 6.00 7.78
CA GLY A 90 -0.13 4.65 7.32
C GLY A 90 0.72 4.61 6.06
N GLY A 91 0.62 3.51 5.33
CA GLY A 91 1.29 3.34 4.05
C GLY A 91 0.42 2.62 3.05
N SER A 92 0.69 2.87 1.79
CA SER A 92 0.08 2.18 0.65
C SER A 92 1.09 2.16 -0.50
N GLY A 93 0.68 1.71 -1.68
CA GLY A 93 1.54 1.73 -2.85
C GLY A 93 1.14 0.73 -3.91
N LEU A 94 1.95 0.68 -4.95
CA LEU A 94 1.80 -0.21 -6.09
C LEU A 94 2.94 -1.23 -6.06
N HIS A 95 2.59 -2.49 -5.89
CA HIS A 95 3.49 -3.61 -5.68
C HIS A 95 3.35 -4.64 -6.81
N ARG A 96 4.24 -5.63 -6.85
CA ARG A 96 4.19 -6.74 -7.84
C ARG A 96 3.97 -6.24 -9.26
N ILE A 97 4.71 -5.20 -9.62
CA ILE A 97 4.56 -4.44 -10.85
C ILE A 97 4.86 -5.32 -12.07
N GLN A 98 3.94 -5.34 -13.03
CA GLN A 98 4.12 -5.99 -14.34
C GLN A 98 3.97 -4.92 -15.42
N TRP A 99 5.09 -4.37 -15.86
CA TRP A 99 5.09 -3.27 -16.82
C TRP A 99 4.64 -3.67 -18.22
N GLU A 100 4.78 -4.95 -18.59
CA GLU A 100 4.40 -5.48 -19.90
C GLU A 100 2.89 -5.41 -20.14
N ILE A 101 2.10 -5.54 -19.08
CA ILE A 101 0.63 -5.50 -19.14
C ILE A 101 0.04 -4.47 -18.19
N PRO A 102 0.66 -3.33 -17.91
CA PRO A 102 0.51 -2.39 -16.80
C PRO A 102 -0.47 -2.85 -15.71
N LYS A 103 -0.01 -3.85 -14.93
CA LYS A 103 -0.75 -4.44 -13.82
C LYS A 103 -0.01 -4.20 -12.51
N PHE A 104 -0.77 -3.84 -11.47
CA PHE A 104 -0.22 -3.51 -10.15
C PHE A 104 -1.11 -4.09 -9.05
N GLU A 105 -0.50 -4.46 -7.92
CA GLU A 105 -1.20 -4.79 -6.69
C GLU A 105 -1.14 -3.59 -5.75
N ILE A 106 -2.27 -3.16 -5.18
CA ILE A 106 -2.32 -2.13 -4.15
C ILE A 106 -2.32 -2.80 -2.79
N GLY A 107 -1.25 -2.55 -2.03
CA GLY A 107 -1.15 -2.91 -0.62
C GLY A 107 -1.36 -1.69 0.27
N TYR A 108 -1.76 -1.90 1.54
CA TYR A 108 -1.91 -0.81 2.49
C TYR A 108 -1.90 -1.29 3.94
N TRP A 109 -1.59 -0.35 4.83
CA TRP A 109 -1.77 -0.49 6.26
C TRP A 109 -2.19 0.86 6.87
N CYS A 110 -2.86 0.81 8.01
CA CYS A 110 -3.37 1.99 8.71
C CYS A 110 -2.77 2.07 10.12
N ARG A 111 -2.32 3.25 10.52
CA ARG A 111 -1.96 3.54 11.90
C ARG A 111 -3.20 3.43 12.78
N LYS A 112 -3.07 2.74 13.91
CA LYS A 112 -4.18 2.31 14.79
C LYS A 112 -5.19 3.41 15.11
N ARG A 113 -4.71 4.57 15.51
CA ARG A 113 -5.58 5.69 15.93
C ARG A 113 -6.40 6.32 14.80
N PHE A 114 -6.05 6.05 13.54
CA PHE A 114 -6.76 6.58 12.37
C PHE A 114 -7.67 5.54 11.70
N GLU A 115 -7.75 4.32 12.25
CA GLU A 115 -8.66 3.30 11.75
C GLU A 115 -10.12 3.78 11.80
N GLY A 116 -10.90 3.43 10.78
CA GLY A 116 -12.31 3.83 10.67
C GLY A 116 -12.55 5.26 10.16
N GLY A 117 -11.50 6.07 9.99
CA GLY A 117 -11.61 7.44 9.47
C GLY A 117 -11.78 7.58 7.95
N GLY A 118 -11.76 6.45 7.20
CA GLY A 118 -11.91 6.44 5.75
C GLY A 118 -10.63 6.82 4.97
N TYR A 119 -9.55 7.13 5.65
CA TYR A 119 -8.28 7.57 5.05
C TYR A 119 -7.70 6.55 4.07
N ILE A 120 -7.69 5.27 4.42
CA ILE A 120 -7.14 4.23 3.54
C ILE A 120 -7.99 4.06 2.28
N THR A 121 -9.32 4.12 2.39
CA THR A 121 -10.20 4.06 1.21
C THR A 121 -9.95 5.24 0.27
N GLU A 122 -9.77 6.45 0.83
CA GLU A 122 -9.41 7.64 0.07
C GLU A 122 -8.04 7.49 -0.61
N ALA A 123 -7.03 7.02 0.13
CA ALA A 123 -5.70 6.77 -0.40
C ALA A 123 -5.70 5.75 -1.56
N VAL A 124 -6.42 4.64 -1.40
CA VAL A 124 -6.52 3.60 -2.44
C VAL A 124 -7.17 4.15 -3.71
N ARG A 125 -8.25 4.92 -3.61
CA ARG A 125 -8.87 5.60 -4.77
C ARG A 125 -7.87 6.52 -5.48
N SER A 126 -7.18 7.35 -4.72
CA SER A 126 -6.22 8.32 -5.26
C SER A 126 -5.00 7.65 -5.90
N ILE A 127 -4.52 6.54 -5.32
CA ILE A 127 -3.44 5.74 -5.91
C ILE A 127 -3.93 5.03 -7.18
N ALA A 128 -5.18 4.58 -7.22
CA ALA A 128 -5.76 4.00 -8.43
C ALA A 128 -5.88 5.05 -9.56
N GLU A 129 -6.33 6.26 -9.26
CA GLU A 129 -6.35 7.39 -10.20
C GLU A 129 -4.95 7.78 -10.67
N PHE A 130 -3.98 7.83 -9.74
CA PHE A 130 -2.58 8.05 -10.06
C PHE A 130 -2.04 6.98 -11.03
N ALA A 131 -2.30 5.71 -10.75
CA ALA A 131 -1.87 4.60 -11.59
C ALA A 131 -2.50 4.65 -13.00
N ALA A 132 -3.78 4.99 -13.09
CA ALA A 132 -4.46 5.20 -14.36
C ALA A 132 -3.82 6.34 -15.16
N ARG A 133 -3.64 7.49 -14.51
CA ARG A 133 -3.19 8.73 -15.16
C ARG A 133 -1.74 8.71 -15.60
N TYR A 134 -0.84 8.19 -14.77
CA TYR A 134 0.61 8.32 -14.96
C TYR A 134 1.29 7.02 -15.39
N LEU A 135 0.68 5.86 -15.08
CA LEU A 135 1.29 4.55 -15.32
C LEU A 135 0.54 3.74 -16.38
N GLU A 136 -0.54 4.30 -16.93
CA GLU A 136 -1.39 3.63 -17.93
C GLU A 136 -1.92 2.28 -17.42
N ALA A 137 -2.22 2.21 -16.11
CA ALA A 137 -2.65 0.98 -15.46
C ALA A 137 -3.89 0.40 -16.15
N ARG A 138 -3.80 -0.86 -16.56
CA ARG A 138 -4.91 -1.60 -17.16
C ARG A 138 -5.65 -2.46 -16.14
N ARG A 139 -4.93 -2.85 -15.08
CA ARG A 139 -5.46 -3.70 -14.03
C ARG A 139 -4.82 -3.35 -12.70
N LEU A 140 -5.67 -3.13 -11.72
CA LEU A 140 -5.28 -2.96 -10.32
C LEU A 140 -5.92 -4.07 -9.49
N GLU A 141 -5.15 -4.66 -8.59
CA GLU A 141 -5.62 -5.72 -7.71
C GLU A 141 -5.42 -5.33 -6.24
N ILE A 142 -6.30 -5.80 -5.38
CA ILE A 142 -6.12 -5.82 -3.92
C ILE A 142 -6.27 -7.26 -3.47
N HIS A 143 -5.24 -7.79 -2.83
CA HIS A 143 -5.23 -9.14 -2.30
C HIS A 143 -5.38 -9.08 -0.77
N CYS A 144 -6.34 -9.82 -0.20
CA CYS A 144 -6.50 -9.89 1.24
C CYS A 144 -7.01 -11.26 1.71
N ASP A 145 -6.69 -11.60 2.95
CA ASP A 145 -7.28 -12.76 3.63
C ASP A 145 -8.79 -12.57 3.77
N SER A 146 -9.58 -13.59 3.49
CA SER A 146 -11.05 -13.54 3.54
C SER A 146 -11.61 -13.20 4.93
N ARG A 147 -10.82 -13.38 5.98
CA ARG A 147 -11.15 -13.03 7.38
C ARG A 147 -10.86 -11.57 7.71
N ASN A 148 -10.05 -10.88 6.88
CA ASN A 148 -9.73 -9.46 7.07
C ASN A 148 -10.86 -8.55 6.53
N LEU A 149 -12.00 -8.54 7.22
CA LEU A 149 -13.18 -7.77 6.82
C LEU A 149 -12.92 -6.26 6.70
N ARG A 150 -11.89 -5.73 7.38
CA ARG A 150 -11.50 -4.32 7.24
C ARG A 150 -10.89 -4.07 5.87
N SER A 151 -10.00 -4.94 5.42
CA SER A 151 -9.40 -4.85 4.09
C SER A 151 -10.45 -5.03 2.99
N VAL A 152 -11.38 -5.97 3.16
CA VAL A 152 -12.52 -6.17 2.23
C VAL A 152 -13.31 -4.87 2.07
N ARG A 153 -13.69 -4.22 3.19
CA ARG A 153 -14.44 -2.94 3.15
C ARG A 153 -13.67 -1.80 2.48
N VAL A 154 -12.36 -1.77 2.63
CA VAL A 154 -11.52 -0.79 1.93
C VAL A 154 -11.55 -1.03 0.43
N ALA A 155 -11.35 -2.28 -0.01
CA ALA A 155 -11.37 -2.64 -1.42
C ALA A 155 -12.72 -2.29 -2.09
N GLU A 156 -13.82 -2.76 -1.51
CA GLU A 156 -15.19 -2.47 -1.99
C GLU A 156 -15.49 -0.96 -1.95
N GLY A 157 -15.16 -0.30 -0.83
CA GLY A 157 -15.34 1.14 -0.67
C GLY A 157 -14.51 1.97 -1.65
N ALA A 158 -13.39 1.47 -2.13
CA ALA A 158 -12.58 2.10 -3.16
C ALA A 158 -13.06 1.79 -4.60
N GLY A 159 -14.10 0.96 -4.76
CA GLY A 159 -14.70 0.63 -6.05
C GLY A 159 -14.06 -0.58 -6.74
N PHE A 160 -13.32 -1.41 -5.99
CA PHE A 160 -12.82 -2.68 -6.50
C PHE A 160 -13.88 -3.78 -6.35
N GLU A 161 -14.05 -4.59 -7.37
CA GLU A 161 -15.00 -5.71 -7.38
C GLU A 161 -14.31 -7.02 -6.97
N LEU A 162 -14.98 -7.85 -6.18
CA LEU A 162 -14.49 -9.20 -5.88
C LEU A 162 -14.49 -10.05 -7.15
N GLU A 163 -13.32 -10.37 -7.66
CA GLU A 163 -13.15 -11.18 -8.87
C GLU A 163 -12.94 -12.66 -8.56
N ALA A 164 -12.21 -12.97 -7.49
CA ALA A 164 -11.90 -14.35 -7.14
C ALA A 164 -11.75 -14.58 -5.63
N ARG A 165 -12.11 -15.80 -5.21
CA ARG A 165 -11.77 -16.39 -3.91
C ARG A 165 -11.00 -17.67 -4.14
N LEU A 166 -9.75 -17.69 -3.76
CA LEU A 166 -8.88 -18.84 -3.86
C LEU A 166 -8.84 -19.52 -2.49
N ARG A 167 -9.30 -20.77 -2.42
CA ARG A 167 -9.33 -21.54 -1.17
C ARG A 167 -7.93 -22.01 -0.81
N ASP A 168 -7.58 -21.89 0.47
CA ASP A 168 -6.30 -22.36 1.03
C ASP A 168 -5.07 -21.87 0.23
N ALA A 169 -5.13 -20.64 -0.27
CA ALA A 169 -4.16 -20.14 -1.24
C ALA A 169 -3.12 -19.18 -0.64
N HIS A 170 -3.17 -18.97 0.67
CA HIS A 170 -2.27 -18.00 1.28
C HIS A 170 -1.90 -18.44 2.71
N ALA A 171 -0.62 -18.34 3.06
CA ALA A 171 -0.13 -18.54 4.41
C ALA A 171 -0.28 -17.25 5.22
N THR A 172 -0.88 -17.34 6.37
CA THR A 172 -1.02 -16.23 7.31
C THR A 172 0.22 -16.10 8.19
N PRO A 173 0.46 -14.94 8.80
CA PRO A 173 1.64 -14.73 9.64
C PRO A 173 1.76 -15.70 10.83
N ASP A 174 0.65 -16.24 11.33
CA ASP A 174 0.62 -17.26 12.39
C ASP A 174 0.91 -18.70 11.90
N GLY A 175 1.20 -18.85 10.61
CA GLY A 175 1.47 -20.15 9.98
C GLY A 175 0.24 -20.94 9.57
N SER A 176 -0.97 -20.43 9.82
CA SER A 176 -2.19 -21.06 9.32
C SER A 176 -2.40 -20.78 7.83
N VAL A 177 -3.32 -21.53 7.22
CA VAL A 177 -3.69 -21.34 5.82
C VAL A 177 -5.05 -20.64 5.76
N GLY A 178 -5.19 -19.73 4.81
CA GLY A 178 -6.41 -18.95 4.60
C GLY A 178 -6.82 -18.84 3.14
N ASP A 179 -8.06 -18.44 2.93
CA ASP A 179 -8.57 -18.13 1.61
C ASP A 179 -8.12 -16.71 1.21
N LEU A 180 -7.62 -16.57 0.00
CA LEU A 180 -7.24 -15.30 -0.59
C LEU A 180 -8.40 -14.73 -1.40
N LEU A 181 -8.80 -13.51 -1.10
CA LEU A 181 -9.70 -12.73 -1.95
C LEU A 181 -8.89 -11.84 -2.88
N ILE A 182 -9.28 -11.81 -4.13
CA ILE A 182 -8.72 -10.91 -5.14
C ILE A 182 -9.85 -9.97 -5.57
N HIS A 183 -9.69 -8.69 -5.22
CA HIS A 183 -10.52 -7.62 -5.75
C HIS A 183 -9.81 -6.93 -6.88
N ALA A 184 -10.51 -6.60 -7.95
CA ALA A 184 -9.91 -6.01 -9.15
C ALA A 184 -10.64 -4.73 -9.56
N SER A 185 -9.89 -3.83 -10.20
CA SER A 185 -10.40 -2.65 -10.90
C SER A 185 -9.68 -2.51 -12.23
N PHE A 186 -10.42 -2.04 -13.24
CA PHE A 186 -9.95 -1.88 -14.61
C PHE A 186 -10.09 -0.41 -15.00
N PRO A 187 -9.08 0.43 -14.69
CA PRO A 187 -9.08 1.83 -15.09
C PRO A 187 -9.21 1.96 -16.62
N ALA A 188 -10.07 2.89 -17.06
CA ALA A 188 -10.31 3.16 -18.49
C ALA A 188 -9.28 4.14 -19.07
#